data_dd429098f7e62abbbee193694390d8c4
#
_entry.id   dd429098f7e62abbbee193694390d8c4
#
_cell.length_a   1.000
_cell.length_b   1.000
_cell.length_c   1.000
_cell.angle_alpha   90.00
_cell.angle_beta   90.00
_cell.angle_gamma   90.00
#
_symmetry.space_group_name_H-M   'P 1'
#
loop_
_entity.id
_entity.type
_entity.pdbx_description
1 polymer ?
#
loop_
_entity_poly.entity_id
_entity_poly.type
_entity_poly.pdbx_seq_one_letter_code
_entity_poly.pdbx_strand_id
1 'polypeptide(L)'
;AIYNEVERYLPLMLDGELVYLINDYQSDFSVVQKRGKLRNGKHVEANAESFPCHYIVFDLLEYVGKSKVNSPLTVRKQLLKELFNALNLPTSVKYMDTKRLQAIDVYEDGDLLWRRVKLSNGEGIIAKKSTSKWLESKRTKNWLKIKNWRYVNVLVTKFTKSNGFFDAVVFKDENLIEVVTFKHGFNKDEEKTLMTLFMNNGTLISNEIWELPPSICVSIACIDFDGNKLREPRFHSFQLNVDPNECNWQQMQRQLHPIPENVAITHPDKPVFPASKITKDDYLLYLQKVAPYMLPFLKDRLLTIIRYPHGVPGESFYQKNYPDNIPDFVATYLV
;
A
#
# COMPACT_ATOMS: atom_id res chain seq x y z
N ALA A 1 -15.76 23.61 5.26
CA ALA A 1 -15.74 23.57 3.78
C ALA A 1 -16.79 22.59 3.23
N ILE A 2 -16.72 21.29 3.60
CA ILE A 2 -17.65 20.24 3.09
C ILE A 2 -19.12 20.54 3.44
N TYR A 3 -19.40 21.03 4.64
CA TYR A 3 -20.78 21.33 5.09
C TYR A 3 -21.51 22.29 4.13
N ASN A 4 -20.88 23.39 3.74
CA ASN A 4 -21.48 24.39 2.87
C ASN A 4 -21.80 23.84 1.46
N GLU A 5 -21.04 22.85 0.99
CA GLU A 5 -21.28 22.21 -0.31
C GLU A 5 -22.52 21.32 -0.31
N VAL A 6 -22.88 20.72 0.84
CA VAL A 6 -23.98 19.73 0.95
C VAL A 6 -25.21 20.23 1.72
N GLU A 7 -25.22 21.45 2.24
CA GLU A 7 -26.25 22.00 3.14
C GLU A 7 -27.68 21.78 2.65
N ARG A 8 -27.94 22.02 1.38
CA ARG A 8 -29.29 21.88 0.77
C ARG A 8 -29.78 20.42 0.65
N TYR A 9 -28.92 19.44 0.90
CA TYR A 9 -29.24 18.01 0.81
C TYR A 9 -29.35 17.35 2.20
N LEU A 10 -29.26 18.16 3.26
CA LEU A 10 -29.39 17.69 4.63
C LEU A 10 -30.86 17.31 4.98
N PRO A 11 -31.09 16.40 5.92
CA PRO A 11 -30.10 15.48 6.52
C PRO A 11 -29.48 14.51 5.52
N LEU A 12 -28.16 14.37 5.56
CA LEU A 12 -27.37 13.56 4.66
C LEU A 12 -26.39 12.69 5.46
N MET A 13 -26.32 11.38 5.17
CA MET A 13 -25.34 10.48 5.75
C MET A 13 -24.53 9.80 4.63
N LEU A 14 -23.24 10.07 4.62
CA LEU A 14 -22.27 9.51 3.68
C LEU A 14 -21.32 8.59 4.42
N ASP A 15 -21.07 7.39 3.88
CA ASP A 15 -20.07 6.45 4.37
C ASP A 15 -18.82 6.58 3.51
N GLY A 16 -17.66 6.80 4.14
CA GLY A 16 -16.43 7.12 3.45
C GLY A 16 -15.22 7.01 4.35
N GLU A 17 -14.06 7.30 3.79
CA GLU A 17 -12.78 7.26 4.49
C GLU A 17 -12.00 8.56 4.29
N LEU A 18 -11.38 9.06 5.36
CA LEU A 18 -10.45 10.16 5.30
C LEU A 18 -9.07 9.62 4.95
N VAL A 19 -8.52 10.07 3.82
CA VAL A 19 -7.26 9.55 3.28
C VAL A 19 -6.30 10.68 2.91
N TYR A 20 -5.00 10.41 2.97
CA TYR A 20 -3.98 11.20 2.32
C TYR A 20 -3.50 10.45 1.08
N LEU A 21 -3.92 10.89 -0.09
CA LEU A 21 -3.64 10.20 -1.36
C LEU A 21 -2.20 10.42 -1.80
N ILE A 22 -1.54 9.35 -2.23
CA ILE A 22 -0.25 9.34 -2.92
C ILE A 22 -0.48 9.28 -4.44
N ASN A 23 -1.47 8.51 -4.86
CA ASN A 23 -2.00 8.43 -6.21
C ASN A 23 -3.49 8.07 -6.15
N ASP A 24 -4.15 7.85 -7.29
CA ASP A 24 -5.59 7.57 -7.36
C ASP A 24 -5.99 6.23 -6.69
N TYR A 25 -5.05 5.34 -6.39
CA TYR A 25 -5.30 3.99 -5.83
C TYR A 25 -4.59 3.74 -4.49
N GLN A 26 -3.72 4.64 -4.05
CA GLN A 26 -2.91 4.48 -2.84
C GLN A 26 -3.04 5.68 -1.92
N SER A 27 -3.13 5.41 -0.62
CA SER A 27 -3.08 6.42 0.44
C SER A 27 -1.97 6.11 1.45
N ASP A 28 -1.46 7.16 2.12
CA ASP A 28 -0.56 7.03 3.26
C ASP A 28 -1.35 7.12 4.56
N PHE A 29 -1.53 5.97 5.19
CA PHE A 29 -2.23 5.85 6.47
C PHE A 29 -1.49 6.57 7.61
N SER A 30 -0.15 6.60 7.58
CA SER A 30 0.66 7.21 8.64
C SER A 30 0.41 8.71 8.77
N VAL A 31 0.22 9.39 7.65
CA VAL A 31 -0.12 10.82 7.61
C VAL A 31 -1.47 11.08 8.27
N VAL A 32 -2.50 10.30 7.91
CA VAL A 32 -3.85 10.44 8.50
C VAL A 32 -3.81 10.16 10.00
N GLN A 33 -3.10 9.11 10.41
CA GLN A 33 -2.97 8.75 11.83
C GLN A 33 -2.26 9.84 12.63
N LYS A 34 -1.16 10.43 12.11
CA LYS A 34 -0.46 11.55 12.73
C LYS A 34 -1.39 12.75 12.90
N ARG A 35 -2.12 13.12 11.84
CA ARG A 35 -3.09 14.23 11.89
C ARG A 35 -4.20 13.98 12.90
N GLY A 36 -4.75 12.77 12.97
CA GLY A 36 -5.81 12.39 13.92
C GLY A 36 -5.40 12.47 15.40
N LYS A 37 -4.10 12.42 15.68
CA LYS A 37 -3.55 12.55 17.06
C LYS A 37 -3.31 14.00 17.48
N LEU A 38 -3.34 14.98 16.58
CA LEU A 38 -3.11 16.38 16.89
C LEU A 38 -4.27 16.94 17.74
N ARG A 39 -3.91 17.76 18.75
CA ARG A 39 -4.87 18.41 19.65
C ARG A 39 -4.74 19.94 19.65
N ASN A 40 -3.58 20.47 19.29
CA ASN A 40 -3.33 21.91 19.24
C ASN A 40 -3.86 22.48 17.91
N GLY A 41 -4.74 23.50 17.96
CA GLY A 41 -5.38 24.10 16.79
C GLY A 41 -4.40 24.59 15.73
N LYS A 42 -3.35 25.30 16.14
CA LYS A 42 -2.31 25.80 15.21
C LYS A 42 -1.60 24.67 14.46
N HIS A 43 -1.30 23.57 15.18
CA HIS A 43 -0.68 22.39 14.56
C HIS A 43 -1.67 21.65 13.64
N VAL A 44 -2.97 21.62 13.98
CA VAL A 44 -4.01 21.04 13.11
C VAL A 44 -4.11 21.81 11.81
N GLU A 45 -4.16 23.15 11.85
CA GLU A 45 -4.23 24.00 10.66
C GLU A 45 -2.98 23.86 9.77
N ALA A 46 -1.77 24.01 10.33
CA ALA A 46 -0.52 23.86 9.59
C ALA A 46 -0.38 22.47 8.92
N ASN A 47 -0.80 21.40 9.63
CA ASN A 47 -0.79 20.05 9.05
C ASN A 47 -1.91 19.86 8.01
N ALA A 48 -3.03 20.55 8.12
CA ALA A 48 -4.09 20.48 7.11
C ALA A 48 -3.65 21.11 5.78
N GLU A 49 -2.83 22.15 5.82
CA GLU A 49 -2.24 22.80 4.63
C GLU A 49 -1.12 21.94 4.03
N SER A 50 -0.18 21.45 4.88
CA SER A 50 0.98 20.68 4.42
C SER A 50 0.64 19.29 3.92
N PHE A 51 -0.39 18.65 4.52
CA PHE A 51 -0.83 17.29 4.22
C PHE A 51 -2.35 17.25 3.99
N PRO A 52 -2.85 17.81 2.90
CA PRO A 52 -4.27 17.92 2.64
C PRO A 52 -4.90 16.55 2.39
N CYS A 53 -5.81 16.13 3.27
CA CYS A 53 -6.55 14.87 3.13
C CYS A 53 -7.80 15.03 2.27
N HIS A 54 -8.21 13.92 1.66
CA HIS A 54 -9.47 13.78 0.95
C HIS A 54 -10.45 12.94 1.76
N TYR A 55 -11.74 13.23 1.68
CA TYR A 55 -12.79 12.34 2.15
C TYR A 55 -13.36 11.60 0.94
N ILE A 56 -13.06 10.32 0.85
CA ILE A 56 -13.46 9.45 -0.26
C ILE A 56 -14.73 8.70 0.14
N VAL A 57 -15.83 9.06 -0.50
CA VAL A 57 -17.16 8.52 -0.22
C VAL A 57 -17.42 7.28 -1.06
N PHE A 58 -17.79 6.20 -0.42
CA PHE A 58 -18.09 4.93 -1.09
C PHE A 58 -19.54 4.45 -0.93
N ASP A 59 -20.36 5.08 -0.06
CA ASP A 59 -21.78 4.76 0.07
C ASP A 59 -22.60 5.99 0.54
N LEU A 60 -23.91 5.95 0.31
CA LEU A 60 -24.89 6.96 0.74
C LEU A 60 -26.00 6.27 1.53
N LEU A 61 -26.14 6.61 2.82
CA LEU A 61 -27.01 5.93 3.76
C LEU A 61 -28.27 6.71 4.11
N GLU A 62 -28.22 8.05 4.02
CA GLU A 62 -29.37 8.93 4.16
C GLU A 62 -29.29 10.07 3.14
N TYR A 63 -30.43 10.44 2.57
CA TYR A 63 -30.52 11.49 1.58
C TYR A 63 -31.80 12.31 1.79
N VAL A 64 -31.66 13.61 2.07
CA VAL A 64 -32.74 14.54 2.38
C VAL A 64 -33.70 13.94 3.44
N GLY A 65 -33.12 13.49 4.55
CA GLY A 65 -33.85 12.89 5.67
C GLY A 65 -34.47 11.51 5.42
N LYS A 66 -34.23 10.91 4.24
CA LYS A 66 -34.77 9.57 3.92
C LYS A 66 -33.67 8.53 4.00
N SER A 67 -33.80 7.58 4.92
CA SER A 67 -32.85 6.45 5.05
C SER A 67 -32.84 5.60 3.78
N LYS A 68 -31.63 5.21 3.34
CA LYS A 68 -31.32 4.37 2.17
C LYS A 68 -30.68 3.02 2.53
N VAL A 69 -30.48 2.73 3.81
CA VAL A 69 -29.81 1.49 4.27
C VAL A 69 -30.47 0.22 3.75
N ASN A 70 -31.81 0.24 3.57
CA ASN A 70 -32.56 -0.89 3.04
C ASN A 70 -32.61 -0.95 1.49
N SER A 71 -32.12 0.08 0.81
CA SER A 71 -32.05 0.10 -0.65
C SER A 71 -30.89 -0.77 -1.15
N PRO A 72 -30.99 -1.39 -2.33
CA PRO A 72 -29.86 -2.05 -2.98
C PRO A 72 -28.66 -1.12 -3.15
N LEU A 73 -27.44 -1.69 -3.14
CA LEU A 73 -26.21 -0.92 -3.35
C LEU A 73 -26.24 -0.11 -4.66
N THR A 74 -26.79 -0.69 -5.74
CA THR A 74 -26.92 -0.01 -7.03
C THR A 74 -27.70 1.30 -6.91
N VAL A 75 -28.82 1.30 -6.18
CA VAL A 75 -29.64 2.50 -5.95
C VAL A 75 -28.87 3.55 -5.14
N ARG A 76 -28.16 3.12 -4.08
CA ARG A 76 -27.39 4.03 -3.25
C ARG A 76 -26.20 4.64 -4.02
N LYS A 77 -25.53 3.86 -4.87
CA LYS A 77 -24.45 4.34 -5.74
C LYS A 77 -24.94 5.30 -6.82
N GLN A 78 -26.12 5.04 -7.39
CA GLN A 78 -26.72 5.95 -8.36
C GLN A 78 -27.04 7.31 -7.72
N LEU A 79 -27.67 7.30 -6.55
CA LEU A 79 -27.99 8.53 -5.79
C LEU A 79 -26.71 9.29 -5.39
N LEU A 80 -25.65 8.58 -4.99
CA LEU A 80 -24.35 9.18 -4.70
C LEU A 80 -23.77 9.88 -5.93
N LYS A 81 -23.81 9.23 -7.08
CA LYS A 81 -23.31 9.80 -8.34
C LYS A 81 -24.12 11.03 -8.76
N GLU A 82 -25.44 10.98 -8.65
CA GLU A 82 -26.34 12.11 -8.94
C GLU A 82 -26.05 13.31 -8.02
N LEU A 83 -25.89 13.06 -6.70
CA LEU A 83 -25.54 14.08 -5.72
C LEU A 83 -24.21 14.75 -6.07
N PHE A 84 -23.16 13.96 -6.36
CA PHE A 84 -21.84 14.49 -6.66
C PHE A 84 -21.81 15.28 -7.97
N ASN A 85 -22.53 14.81 -8.99
CA ASN A 85 -22.70 15.57 -10.24
C ASN A 85 -23.44 16.90 -10.01
N ALA A 86 -24.52 16.90 -9.22
CA ALA A 86 -25.27 18.12 -8.90
C ALA A 86 -24.46 19.15 -8.09
N LEU A 87 -23.46 18.69 -7.35
CA LEU A 87 -22.52 19.52 -6.58
C LEU A 87 -21.24 19.86 -7.36
N ASN A 88 -21.10 19.40 -8.59
CA ASN A 88 -19.88 19.52 -9.38
C ASN A 88 -18.64 18.99 -8.63
N LEU A 89 -18.81 17.82 -7.95
CA LEU A 89 -17.77 17.11 -7.23
C LEU A 89 -17.29 15.89 -8.03
N PRO A 90 -16.02 15.47 -7.87
CA PRO A 90 -15.48 14.29 -8.55
C PRO A 90 -16.23 13.01 -8.20
N THR A 91 -16.65 12.25 -9.21
CA THR A 91 -17.28 10.92 -9.08
C THR A 91 -16.28 9.76 -9.22
N SER A 92 -14.99 10.09 -9.34
CA SER A 92 -13.86 9.16 -9.29
C SER A 92 -12.72 9.77 -8.49
N VAL A 93 -11.89 8.92 -7.90
CA VAL A 93 -10.75 9.37 -7.10
C VAL A 93 -9.69 9.99 -8.00
N LYS A 94 -9.26 11.20 -7.64
CA LYS A 94 -8.19 11.96 -8.31
C LYS A 94 -7.32 12.66 -7.29
N TYR A 95 -6.13 12.15 -7.08
CA TYR A 95 -5.24 12.64 -6.03
C TYR A 95 -4.75 14.09 -6.26
N MET A 96 -4.62 14.53 -7.53
CA MET A 96 -4.23 15.89 -7.90
C MET A 96 -5.37 16.92 -7.84
N ASP A 97 -6.62 16.47 -7.61
CA ASP A 97 -7.77 17.37 -7.57
C ASP A 97 -7.77 18.20 -6.28
N THR A 98 -8.15 19.46 -6.40
CA THR A 98 -8.28 20.37 -5.27
C THR A 98 -9.55 20.14 -4.46
N LYS A 99 -10.56 19.48 -5.05
CA LYS A 99 -11.81 19.07 -4.36
C LYS A 99 -11.50 17.95 -3.38
N ARG A 100 -11.72 18.24 -2.09
CA ARG A 100 -11.40 17.30 -0.99
C ARG A 100 -12.49 16.28 -0.70
N LEU A 101 -13.69 16.49 -1.20
CA LEU A 101 -14.79 15.56 -1.16
C LEU A 101 -14.91 14.89 -2.54
N GLN A 102 -14.68 13.57 -2.60
CA GLN A 102 -14.72 12.81 -3.85
C GLN A 102 -15.47 11.50 -3.64
N ALA A 103 -16.15 10.98 -4.65
CA ALA A 103 -16.73 9.66 -4.61
C ALA A 103 -15.80 8.64 -5.25
N ILE A 104 -15.84 7.40 -4.76
CA ILE A 104 -15.17 6.28 -5.42
C ILE A 104 -16.03 5.72 -6.55
N ASP A 105 -15.42 5.47 -7.69
CA ASP A 105 -16.10 4.90 -8.85
C ASP A 105 -16.48 3.44 -8.64
N VAL A 106 -17.36 2.93 -9.52
CA VAL A 106 -17.73 1.52 -9.62
C VAL A 106 -17.06 0.94 -10.85
N TYR A 107 -16.34 -0.15 -10.65
CA TYR A 107 -15.65 -0.86 -11.72
C TYR A 107 -16.34 -2.20 -11.97
N GLU A 108 -16.71 -2.46 -13.22
CA GLU A 108 -17.30 -3.72 -13.63
C GLU A 108 -16.24 -4.77 -13.94
N ASP A 109 -15.10 -4.33 -14.51
CA ASP A 109 -13.93 -5.19 -14.75
C ASP A 109 -13.01 -5.22 -13.53
N GLY A 110 -13.18 -6.28 -12.73
CA GLY A 110 -12.39 -6.51 -11.52
C GLY A 110 -10.91 -6.80 -11.80
N ASP A 111 -10.60 -7.46 -12.92
CA ASP A 111 -9.23 -7.84 -13.28
C ASP A 111 -8.43 -6.61 -13.72
N LEU A 112 -9.04 -5.73 -14.51
CA LEU A 112 -8.43 -4.46 -14.89
C LEU A 112 -8.19 -3.57 -13.67
N LEU A 113 -9.18 -3.46 -12.77
CA LEU A 113 -9.03 -2.72 -11.53
C LEU A 113 -7.90 -3.31 -10.66
N TRP A 114 -7.86 -4.64 -10.53
CA TRP A 114 -6.83 -5.33 -9.75
C TRP A 114 -5.42 -5.05 -10.26
N ARG A 115 -5.22 -5.09 -11.58
CA ARG A 115 -3.93 -4.72 -12.20
C ARG A 115 -3.53 -3.28 -11.87
N ARG A 116 -4.47 -2.31 -11.98
CA ARG A 116 -4.22 -0.91 -11.63
C ARG A 116 -3.84 -0.73 -10.17
N VAL A 117 -4.58 -1.38 -9.26
CA VAL A 117 -4.30 -1.34 -7.81
C VAL A 117 -2.93 -1.92 -7.51
N LYS A 118 -2.55 -3.06 -8.10
CA LYS A 118 -1.22 -3.66 -7.93
C LYS A 118 -0.10 -2.73 -8.42
N LEU A 119 -0.23 -2.20 -9.62
CA LEU A 119 0.77 -1.29 -10.22
C LEU A 119 0.93 0.02 -9.46
N SER A 120 -0.15 0.48 -8.81
CA SER A 120 -0.14 1.71 -8.02
C SER A 120 0.13 1.48 -6.53
N ASN A 121 0.52 0.28 -6.12
CA ASN A 121 0.73 -0.09 -4.71
C ASN A 121 -0.48 0.11 -3.80
N GLY A 122 -1.71 0.03 -4.34
CA GLY A 122 -2.93 0.13 -3.55
C GLY A 122 -3.10 -1.06 -2.59
N GLU A 123 -3.87 -0.85 -1.52
CA GLU A 123 -4.07 -1.87 -0.46
C GLU A 123 -4.93 -3.06 -0.93
N GLY A 124 -5.78 -2.87 -1.94
CA GLY A 124 -6.67 -3.90 -2.46
C GLY A 124 -7.97 -3.34 -3.02
N ILE A 125 -8.93 -4.25 -3.24
CA ILE A 125 -10.26 -3.92 -3.75
C ILE A 125 -11.35 -4.48 -2.83
N ILE A 126 -12.54 -3.89 -2.89
CA ILE A 126 -13.72 -4.39 -2.20
C ILE A 126 -14.77 -4.78 -3.24
N ALA A 127 -15.00 -6.09 -3.37
CA ALA A 127 -16.10 -6.61 -4.18
C ALA A 127 -17.39 -6.55 -3.36
N LYS A 128 -18.40 -5.86 -3.88
CA LYS A 128 -19.70 -5.66 -3.23
C LYS A 128 -20.81 -6.23 -4.09
N LYS A 129 -21.70 -7.06 -3.49
CA LYS A 129 -22.88 -7.55 -4.19
C LYS A 129 -23.84 -6.40 -4.51
N SER A 130 -24.17 -6.19 -5.77
CA SER A 130 -24.96 -5.07 -6.29
C SER A 130 -26.33 -4.92 -5.63
N THR A 131 -27.00 -6.03 -5.28
CA THR A 131 -28.30 -6.06 -4.62
C THR A 131 -28.23 -5.97 -3.09
N SER A 132 -27.02 -5.83 -2.51
CA SER A 132 -26.86 -5.85 -1.05
C SER A 132 -27.42 -4.60 -0.39
N LYS A 133 -28.05 -4.79 0.76
CA LYS A 133 -28.42 -3.73 1.69
C LYS A 133 -27.21 -3.38 2.58
N TRP A 134 -27.24 -2.20 3.17
CA TRP A 134 -26.25 -1.83 4.19
C TRP A 134 -26.68 -2.42 5.54
N LEU A 135 -25.73 -3.01 6.27
CA LEU A 135 -25.98 -3.67 7.55
C LEU A 135 -24.99 -3.15 8.59
N GLU A 136 -25.51 -2.51 9.62
CA GLU A 136 -24.71 -1.99 10.72
C GLU A 136 -24.01 -3.10 11.51
N SER A 137 -22.70 -2.92 11.76
CA SER A 137 -21.87 -3.78 12.61
C SER A 137 -21.89 -5.28 12.26
N LYS A 138 -22.32 -5.66 11.05
CA LYS A 138 -22.38 -7.05 10.60
C LYS A 138 -21.30 -7.36 9.57
N ARG A 139 -20.54 -8.44 9.83
CA ARG A 139 -19.70 -9.06 8.81
C ARG A 139 -20.59 -9.89 7.88
N THR A 140 -20.54 -9.62 6.59
CA THR A 140 -21.35 -10.31 5.58
C THR A 140 -20.50 -10.75 4.40
N LYS A 141 -20.88 -11.84 3.75
CA LYS A 141 -20.29 -12.31 2.49
C LYS A 141 -20.67 -11.43 1.29
N ASN A 142 -21.55 -10.44 1.47
CA ASN A 142 -21.92 -9.51 0.40
C ASN A 142 -20.83 -8.49 0.09
N TRP A 143 -19.86 -8.30 1.00
CA TRP A 143 -18.72 -7.41 0.85
C TRP A 143 -17.45 -8.18 1.15
N LEU A 144 -16.61 -8.35 0.13
CA LEU A 144 -15.37 -9.12 0.20
C LEU A 144 -14.18 -8.19 0.04
N LYS A 145 -13.28 -8.18 1.01
CA LYS A 145 -11.99 -7.49 0.92
C LYS A 145 -10.98 -8.40 0.25
N ILE A 146 -10.47 -8.00 -0.90
CA ILE A 146 -9.41 -8.66 -1.63
C ILE A 146 -8.17 -7.79 -1.47
N LYS A 147 -7.25 -8.23 -0.61
CA LYS A 147 -6.07 -7.45 -0.24
C LYS A 147 -4.89 -7.73 -1.16
N ASN A 148 -4.14 -6.69 -1.45
CA ASN A 148 -2.89 -6.78 -2.20
C ASN A 148 -1.75 -7.13 -1.22
N TRP A 149 -1.70 -8.42 -0.83
CA TRP A 149 -0.69 -8.92 0.08
C TRP A 149 0.70 -8.85 -0.52
N ARG A 150 1.64 -8.40 0.27
CA ARG A 150 3.08 -8.48 0.05
C ARG A 150 3.68 -9.46 1.03
N TYR A 151 4.73 -10.14 0.64
CA TYR A 151 5.36 -11.19 1.43
C TYR A 151 6.80 -10.78 1.70
N VAL A 152 7.12 -10.60 2.98
CA VAL A 152 8.41 -10.09 3.44
C VAL A 152 9.08 -11.14 4.31
N ASN A 153 10.35 -11.45 4.01
CA ASN A 153 11.16 -12.34 4.82
C ASN A 153 11.79 -11.58 5.98
N VAL A 154 11.61 -12.10 7.18
CA VAL A 154 12.08 -11.51 8.44
C VAL A 154 12.63 -12.58 9.37
N LEU A 155 13.45 -12.20 10.33
CA LEU A 155 14.02 -13.09 11.35
C LEU A 155 13.25 -12.93 12.66
N VAL A 156 12.64 -14.01 13.14
CA VAL A 156 11.92 -13.99 14.41
C VAL A 156 12.92 -14.08 15.56
N THR A 157 12.90 -13.09 16.45
CA THR A 157 13.89 -12.99 17.53
C THR A 157 13.28 -13.02 18.92
N LYS A 158 11.98 -12.67 19.07
CA LYS A 158 11.33 -12.65 20.40
C LYS A 158 9.98 -13.31 20.38
N PHE A 159 9.61 -13.90 21.51
CA PHE A 159 8.29 -14.45 21.78
C PHE A 159 7.82 -14.01 23.16
N THR A 160 6.65 -13.40 23.26
CA THR A 160 6.00 -13.01 24.49
C THR A 160 4.84 -13.94 24.82
N LYS A 161 5.00 -14.79 25.84
CA LYS A 161 4.04 -15.85 26.19
C LYS A 161 2.68 -15.30 26.66
N SER A 162 2.66 -14.22 27.43
CA SER A 162 1.44 -13.67 28.01
C SER A 162 0.39 -13.24 26.97
N ASN A 163 0.84 -12.76 25.81
CA ASN A 163 -0.03 -12.27 24.77
C ASN A 163 0.06 -13.05 23.45
N GLY A 164 1.02 -13.98 23.33
CA GLY A 164 1.23 -14.84 22.16
C GLY A 164 1.83 -14.11 20.94
N PHE A 165 2.45 -12.95 21.15
CA PHE A 165 3.08 -12.21 20.04
C PHE A 165 4.53 -12.61 19.83
N PHE A 166 4.94 -12.56 18.56
CA PHE A 166 6.31 -12.70 18.10
C PHE A 166 6.80 -11.37 17.55
N ASP A 167 8.05 -10.99 17.86
CA ASP A 167 8.72 -9.86 17.24
C ASP A 167 9.79 -10.35 16.26
N ALA A 168 9.89 -9.67 15.13
CA ALA A 168 10.87 -10.02 14.12
C ALA A 168 11.58 -8.79 13.55
N VAL A 169 12.80 -9.05 13.09
CA VAL A 169 13.79 -8.07 12.68
C VAL A 169 14.27 -8.31 11.26
N VAL A 170 14.91 -7.31 10.69
CA VAL A 170 15.76 -7.43 9.50
C VAL A 170 17.13 -6.80 9.80
N PHE A 171 18.18 -7.26 9.10
CA PHE A 171 19.46 -6.58 9.12
C PHE A 171 19.39 -5.27 8.35
N LYS A 172 19.91 -4.20 8.94
CA LYS A 172 20.15 -2.93 8.26
C LYS A 172 21.57 -2.50 8.59
N ASP A 173 22.43 -2.56 7.61
CA ASP A 173 23.88 -2.49 7.82
C ASP A 173 24.29 -3.58 8.84
N GLU A 174 24.95 -3.25 9.93
CA GLU A 174 25.33 -4.19 10.99
C GLU A 174 24.31 -4.28 12.13
N ASN A 175 23.16 -3.57 12.03
CA ASN A 175 22.16 -3.49 13.10
C ASN A 175 20.93 -4.33 12.80
N LEU A 176 20.29 -4.83 13.85
CA LEU A 176 18.98 -5.45 13.80
C LEU A 176 17.90 -4.40 14.01
N ILE A 177 17.00 -4.26 13.03
CA ILE A 177 15.87 -3.34 13.10
C ILE A 177 14.58 -4.16 13.24
N GLU A 178 13.84 -3.93 14.31
CA GLU A 178 12.54 -4.55 14.52
C GLU A 178 11.51 -3.93 13.58
N VAL A 179 10.94 -4.78 12.70
CA VAL A 179 10.03 -4.32 11.62
C VAL A 179 8.62 -4.87 11.77
N VAL A 180 8.40 -5.85 12.65
CA VAL A 180 7.07 -6.45 12.80
C VAL A 180 6.88 -7.09 14.18
N THR A 181 5.64 -6.98 14.68
CA THR A 181 5.10 -7.74 15.81
C THR A 181 3.83 -8.44 15.31
N PHE A 182 3.72 -9.77 15.43
CA PHE A 182 2.63 -10.53 14.85
C PHE A 182 2.22 -11.74 15.72
N LYS A 183 0.98 -12.23 15.54
CA LYS A 183 0.50 -13.48 16.14
C LYS A 183 -0.57 -14.20 15.29
N HIS A 184 -0.96 -13.63 14.16
CA HIS A 184 -2.00 -14.19 13.31
C HIS A 184 -1.41 -14.80 12.04
N GLY A 185 -2.15 -15.71 11.41
CA GLY A 185 -1.76 -16.34 10.14
C GLY A 185 -1.33 -17.79 10.27
N PHE A 186 -0.92 -18.23 11.43
CA PHE A 186 -0.51 -19.61 11.71
C PHE A 186 -1.68 -20.60 11.62
N ASN A 187 -1.38 -21.81 11.22
CA ASN A 187 -2.16 -22.96 11.66
C ASN A 187 -1.69 -23.41 13.07
N LYS A 188 -2.40 -24.34 13.70
CA LYS A 188 -2.12 -24.78 15.08
C LYS A 188 -0.73 -25.40 15.26
N ASP A 189 -0.28 -26.16 14.26
CA ASP A 189 0.99 -26.86 14.33
C ASP A 189 2.17 -25.90 14.11
N GLU A 190 2.04 -24.96 13.19
CA GLU A 190 3.02 -23.90 12.94
C GLU A 190 3.22 -23.00 14.19
N GLU A 191 2.13 -22.56 14.80
CA GLU A 191 2.16 -21.76 16.01
C GLU A 191 2.84 -22.50 17.16
N LYS A 192 2.42 -23.76 17.40
CA LYS A 192 3.00 -24.62 18.43
C LYS A 192 4.48 -24.89 18.18
N THR A 193 4.86 -25.13 16.93
CA THR A 193 6.26 -25.37 16.54
C THR A 193 7.13 -24.18 16.89
N LEU A 194 6.73 -22.97 16.47
CA LEU A 194 7.50 -21.77 16.73
C LEU A 194 7.57 -21.46 18.24
N MET A 195 6.45 -21.55 18.96
CA MET A 195 6.42 -21.38 20.43
C MET A 195 7.34 -22.37 21.14
N THR A 196 7.29 -23.65 20.78
CA THR A 196 8.12 -24.71 21.39
C THR A 196 9.60 -24.44 21.13
N LEU A 197 9.94 -23.98 19.94
CA LEU A 197 11.30 -23.65 19.55
C LEU A 197 11.87 -22.53 20.43
N PHE A 198 11.09 -21.45 20.68
CA PHE A 198 11.47 -20.39 21.61
C PHE A 198 11.61 -20.87 23.05
N MET A 199 10.65 -21.66 23.56
CA MET A 199 10.68 -22.13 24.94
C MET A 199 11.81 -23.12 25.22
N ASN A 200 12.22 -23.93 24.23
CA ASN A 200 13.27 -24.94 24.43
C ASN A 200 14.69 -24.40 24.17
N ASN A 201 14.85 -23.45 23.22
CA ASN A 201 16.17 -23.01 22.78
C ASN A 201 16.42 -21.51 23.07
N GLY A 202 15.40 -20.76 23.42
CA GLY A 202 15.52 -19.32 23.68
C GLY A 202 16.01 -19.02 25.10
N THR A 203 16.63 -17.86 25.24
CA THR A 203 16.99 -17.29 26.53
C THR A 203 15.82 -16.51 27.11
N LEU A 204 15.41 -16.82 28.32
CA LEU A 204 14.37 -16.07 29.04
C LEU A 204 14.97 -14.73 29.52
N ILE A 205 14.61 -13.62 28.87
CA ILE A 205 15.12 -12.27 29.17
C ILE A 205 14.25 -11.49 30.17
N SER A 206 13.01 -11.90 30.36
CA SER A 206 12.10 -11.40 31.39
C SER A 206 11.04 -12.46 31.69
N ASN A 207 10.18 -12.25 32.69
CA ASN A 207 9.24 -13.25 33.21
C ASN A 207 8.42 -14.00 32.16
N GLU A 208 8.27 -13.49 30.92
CA GLU A 208 7.44 -14.11 29.90
C GLU A 208 7.96 -13.86 28.47
N ILE A 209 9.20 -13.38 28.32
CA ILE A 209 9.79 -13.05 27.01
C ILE A 209 11.02 -13.94 26.78
N TRP A 210 10.96 -14.73 25.72
CA TRP A 210 12.06 -15.54 25.21
C TRP A 210 12.70 -14.85 24.02
N GLU A 211 14.03 -14.89 23.95
CA GLU A 211 14.81 -14.35 22.85
C GLU A 211 15.66 -15.44 22.20
N LEU A 212 15.74 -15.43 20.89
CA LEU A 212 16.62 -16.27 20.08
C LEU A 212 17.52 -15.40 19.22
N PRO A 213 18.74 -15.88 18.89
CA PRO A 213 19.54 -15.26 17.85
C PRO A 213 18.77 -15.16 16.53
N PRO A 214 19.08 -14.19 15.65
CA PRO A 214 18.37 -13.97 14.37
C PRO A 214 18.71 -15.07 13.36
N SER A 215 18.11 -16.25 13.53
CA SER A 215 18.35 -17.45 12.72
C SER A 215 17.11 -18.07 12.10
N ILE A 216 15.90 -17.73 12.62
CA ILE A 216 14.64 -18.30 12.14
C ILE A 216 14.02 -17.34 11.15
N CYS A 217 14.13 -17.67 9.86
CA CYS A 217 13.51 -16.89 8.80
C CYS A 217 12.05 -17.34 8.58
N VAL A 218 11.15 -16.36 8.53
CA VAL A 218 9.73 -16.55 8.18
C VAL A 218 9.31 -15.53 7.15
N SER A 219 8.33 -15.90 6.33
CA SER A 219 7.63 -14.97 5.45
C SER A 219 6.41 -14.40 6.18
N ILE A 220 6.28 -13.09 6.17
CA ILE A 220 5.15 -12.35 6.72
C ILE A 220 4.35 -11.72 5.58
N ALA A 221 3.06 -12.06 5.50
CA ALA A 221 2.13 -11.34 4.65
C ALA A 221 1.76 -10.00 5.30
N CYS A 222 1.87 -8.91 4.56
CA CYS A 222 1.52 -7.56 5.01
C CYS A 222 0.91 -6.75 3.86
N ILE A 223 0.30 -5.62 4.16
CA ILE A 223 -0.25 -4.72 3.13
C ILE A 223 0.69 -3.57 2.79
N ASP A 224 1.51 -3.13 3.73
CA ASP A 224 2.44 -2.01 3.57
C ASP A 224 3.43 -1.94 4.73
N PHE A 225 4.35 -0.97 4.68
CA PHE A 225 5.26 -0.57 5.75
C PHE A 225 5.06 0.91 6.07
N ASP A 226 4.71 1.24 7.31
CA ASP A 226 4.37 2.61 7.73
C ASP A 226 5.59 3.50 8.07
N GLY A 227 6.79 3.02 7.76
CA GLY A 227 8.06 3.66 8.12
C GLY A 227 8.66 3.16 9.44
N ASN A 228 7.89 2.39 10.23
CA ASN A 228 8.31 1.79 11.49
C ASN A 228 8.02 0.28 11.53
N LYS A 229 6.80 -0.12 11.16
CA LYS A 229 6.33 -1.51 11.22
C LYS A 229 5.57 -1.92 9.96
N LEU A 230 5.59 -3.24 9.68
CA LEU A 230 4.72 -3.84 8.67
C LEU A 230 3.25 -3.74 9.13
N ARG A 231 2.37 -3.34 8.22
CA ARG A 231 0.94 -3.15 8.51
C ARG A 231 0.16 -4.45 8.28
N GLU A 232 -0.77 -4.74 9.17
CA GLU A 232 -1.63 -5.93 9.18
C GLU A 232 -0.85 -7.25 9.03
N PRO A 233 0.22 -7.46 9.79
CA PRO A 233 1.12 -8.60 9.59
C PRO A 233 0.42 -9.91 9.91
N ARG A 234 0.73 -10.92 9.08
CA ARG A 234 0.30 -12.31 9.27
C ARG A 234 1.43 -13.25 8.92
N PHE A 235 1.66 -14.24 9.74
CA PHE A 235 2.54 -15.34 9.38
C PHE A 235 2.03 -15.99 8.08
N HIS A 236 2.93 -16.27 7.16
CA HIS A 236 2.62 -16.94 5.91
C HIS A 236 3.28 -18.33 5.85
N SER A 237 4.58 -18.41 6.08
CA SER A 237 5.33 -19.69 6.04
C SER A 237 6.71 -19.58 6.67
N PHE A 238 7.27 -20.71 7.10
CA PHE A 238 8.68 -20.83 7.41
C PHE A 238 9.52 -20.77 6.13
N GLN A 239 10.69 -20.14 6.19
CA GLN A 239 11.63 -19.99 5.08
C GLN A 239 12.94 -20.71 5.41
N LEU A 240 12.89 -22.06 5.36
CA LEU A 240 14.00 -22.91 5.84
C LEU A 240 15.25 -22.87 4.92
N ASN A 241 15.07 -22.46 3.67
CA ASN A 241 16.14 -22.42 2.66
C ASN A 241 16.68 -20.99 2.40
N VAL A 242 16.22 -20.00 3.14
CA VAL A 242 16.67 -18.61 3.02
C VAL A 242 17.82 -18.38 4.02
N ASP A 243 18.95 -17.86 3.53
CA ASP A 243 20.04 -17.45 4.41
C ASP A 243 19.56 -16.28 5.31
N PRO A 244 19.76 -16.34 6.64
CA PRO A 244 19.42 -15.24 7.53
C PRO A 244 19.95 -13.86 7.07
N ASN A 245 21.12 -13.80 6.44
CA ASN A 245 21.69 -12.56 5.92
C ASN A 245 20.87 -11.94 4.75
N GLU A 246 20.06 -12.75 4.07
CA GLU A 246 19.14 -12.26 3.04
C GLU A 246 17.93 -11.55 3.65
N CYS A 247 17.62 -11.77 4.93
CA CYS A 247 16.59 -11.05 5.65
C CYS A 247 17.10 -9.65 6.05
N ASN A 248 17.37 -8.82 5.06
CA ASN A 248 17.91 -7.48 5.23
C ASN A 248 16.95 -6.38 4.74
N TRP A 249 17.25 -5.14 5.13
CA TRP A 249 16.44 -3.96 4.82
C TRP A 249 16.20 -3.79 3.32
N GLN A 250 17.23 -3.98 2.52
CA GLN A 250 17.14 -3.80 1.07
C GLN A 250 16.22 -4.85 0.45
N GLN A 251 16.38 -6.11 0.84
CA GLN A 251 15.50 -7.19 0.38
C GLN A 251 14.05 -6.99 0.85
N MET A 252 13.84 -6.54 2.10
CA MET A 252 12.51 -6.17 2.59
C MET A 252 11.87 -5.09 1.71
N GLN A 253 12.61 -4.05 1.35
CA GLN A 253 12.10 -2.98 0.47
C GLN A 253 11.73 -3.50 -0.92
N ARG A 254 12.50 -4.43 -1.48
CA ARG A 254 12.22 -5.09 -2.77
C ARG A 254 10.94 -5.93 -2.69
N GLN A 255 10.75 -6.67 -1.61
CA GLN A 255 9.58 -7.52 -1.38
C GLN A 255 8.30 -6.69 -1.13
N LEU A 256 8.44 -5.51 -0.54
CA LEU A 256 7.34 -4.53 -0.38
C LEU A 256 6.93 -3.88 -1.70
N HIS A 257 7.88 -3.73 -2.65
CA HIS A 257 7.67 -3.09 -3.94
C HIS A 257 8.09 -4.04 -5.08
N PRO A 258 7.39 -5.17 -5.26
CA PRO A 258 7.76 -6.14 -6.28
C PRO A 258 7.62 -5.52 -7.69
N ILE A 259 8.60 -5.79 -8.53
CA ILE A 259 8.53 -5.43 -9.94
C ILE A 259 7.49 -6.34 -10.61
N PRO A 260 6.64 -5.81 -11.50
CA PRO A 260 5.67 -6.62 -12.22
C PRO A 260 6.33 -7.78 -12.97
N GLU A 261 5.74 -8.98 -12.90
CA GLU A 261 6.28 -10.21 -13.49
C GLU A 261 6.55 -10.12 -15.00
N ASN A 262 5.80 -9.26 -15.71
CA ASN A 262 5.98 -9.01 -17.14
C ASN A 262 7.14 -8.05 -17.46
N VAL A 263 7.85 -7.55 -16.45
CA VAL A 263 9.05 -6.70 -16.63
C VAL A 263 10.29 -7.52 -16.36
N ALA A 264 10.93 -8.01 -17.42
CA ALA A 264 12.19 -8.74 -17.29
C ALA A 264 13.35 -7.79 -16.97
N ILE A 265 14.03 -8.05 -15.85
CA ILE A 265 15.22 -7.32 -15.44
C ILE A 265 16.45 -8.18 -15.66
N THR A 266 17.35 -7.68 -16.49
CA THR A 266 18.65 -8.30 -16.74
C THR A 266 19.72 -7.59 -15.90
N HIS A 267 20.66 -8.37 -15.33
CA HIS A 267 21.81 -7.86 -14.58
C HIS A 267 21.42 -6.87 -13.45
N PRO A 268 20.61 -7.28 -12.47
CA PRO A 268 20.17 -6.40 -11.37
C PRO A 268 21.34 -5.82 -10.57
N ASP A 269 22.40 -6.60 -10.37
CA ASP A 269 23.58 -6.22 -9.57
C ASP A 269 24.55 -5.30 -10.31
N LYS A 270 24.28 -4.96 -11.57
CA LYS A 270 25.13 -4.08 -12.35
C LYS A 270 25.22 -2.70 -11.71
N PRO A 271 26.44 -2.16 -11.41
CA PRO A 271 26.59 -0.82 -10.87
C PRO A 271 26.11 0.23 -11.88
N VAL A 272 25.13 1.04 -11.48
CA VAL A 272 24.63 2.21 -12.26
C VAL A 272 25.40 3.46 -11.83
N PHE A 273 25.65 3.60 -10.53
CA PHE A 273 26.49 4.65 -9.96
C PHE A 273 27.64 4.00 -9.17
N PRO A 274 28.77 3.66 -9.86
CA PRO A 274 29.84 2.88 -9.23
C PRO A 274 30.46 3.55 -8.00
N ALA A 275 30.62 4.87 -8.02
CA ALA A 275 31.20 5.62 -6.89
C ALA A 275 30.35 5.50 -5.60
N SER A 276 29.04 5.38 -5.74
CA SER A 276 28.08 5.24 -4.63
C SER A 276 27.66 3.78 -4.39
N LYS A 277 28.22 2.83 -5.13
CA LYS A 277 27.86 1.40 -5.10
C LYS A 277 26.37 1.11 -5.34
N ILE A 278 25.67 2.02 -6.04
CA ILE A 278 24.25 1.87 -6.36
C ILE A 278 24.12 0.95 -7.57
N THR A 279 23.41 -0.14 -7.41
CA THR A 279 23.12 -1.12 -8.46
C THR A 279 21.94 -0.71 -9.33
N LYS A 280 21.74 -1.42 -10.44
CA LYS A 280 20.56 -1.26 -11.30
C LYS A 280 19.27 -1.52 -10.52
N ASP A 281 19.28 -2.51 -9.65
CA ASP A 281 18.14 -2.88 -8.84
C ASP A 281 17.80 -1.81 -7.78
N ASP A 282 18.79 -1.21 -7.14
CA ASP A 282 18.60 -0.07 -6.23
C ASP A 282 17.97 1.12 -6.96
N TYR A 283 18.42 1.38 -8.18
CA TYR A 283 17.89 2.44 -9.03
C TYR A 283 16.43 2.17 -9.43
N LEU A 284 16.10 0.92 -9.78
CA LEU A 284 14.73 0.53 -10.11
C LEU A 284 13.80 0.65 -8.89
N LEU A 285 14.25 0.23 -7.71
CA LEU A 285 13.50 0.42 -6.46
C LEU A 285 13.25 1.91 -6.17
N TYR A 286 14.25 2.77 -6.40
CA TYR A 286 14.09 4.21 -6.30
C TYR A 286 13.04 4.72 -7.29
N LEU A 287 13.11 4.30 -8.57
CA LEU A 287 12.14 4.72 -9.58
C LEU A 287 10.71 4.31 -9.22
N GLN A 288 10.51 3.11 -8.67
CA GLN A 288 9.19 2.67 -8.20
C GLN A 288 8.64 3.58 -7.09
N LYS A 289 9.50 4.01 -6.14
CA LYS A 289 9.10 4.89 -5.04
C LYS A 289 8.75 6.31 -5.49
N VAL A 290 9.44 6.83 -6.51
CA VAL A 290 9.20 8.19 -7.02
C VAL A 290 8.18 8.25 -8.16
N ALA A 291 7.86 7.10 -8.77
CA ALA A 291 6.92 7.04 -9.90
C ALA A 291 5.58 7.75 -9.64
N PRO A 292 4.91 7.59 -8.50
CA PRO A 292 3.64 8.28 -8.22
C PRO A 292 3.76 9.81 -8.29
N TYR A 293 4.91 10.35 -7.90
CA TYR A 293 5.16 11.79 -7.90
C TYR A 293 5.64 12.30 -9.26
N MET A 294 6.34 11.48 -10.03
CA MET A 294 6.98 11.86 -11.29
C MET A 294 6.07 11.66 -12.50
N LEU A 295 5.33 10.54 -12.56
CA LEU A 295 4.51 10.17 -13.71
C LEU A 295 3.48 11.24 -14.12
N PRO A 296 2.81 11.97 -13.23
CA PRO A 296 1.87 13.01 -13.63
C PRO A 296 2.53 14.12 -14.44
N PHE A 297 3.81 14.42 -14.20
CA PHE A 297 4.57 15.43 -14.94
C PHE A 297 5.15 14.89 -16.25
N LEU A 298 5.24 13.57 -16.40
CA LEU A 298 5.73 12.91 -17.63
C LEU A 298 4.60 12.54 -18.58
N LYS A 299 3.35 12.53 -18.09
CA LYS A 299 2.19 12.16 -18.89
C LYS A 299 2.05 13.07 -20.10
N ASP A 300 1.77 12.46 -21.28
CA ASP A 300 1.56 13.13 -22.55
C ASP A 300 2.75 14.03 -23.00
N ARG A 301 3.98 13.65 -22.60
CA ARG A 301 5.21 14.33 -23.02
C ARG A 301 6.12 13.41 -23.82
N LEU A 302 6.74 13.97 -24.85
CA LEU A 302 7.84 13.30 -25.54
C LEU A 302 9.07 13.30 -24.62
N LEU A 303 9.64 12.13 -24.39
CA LEU A 303 10.79 11.96 -23.53
C LEU A 303 12.05 11.70 -24.34
N THR A 304 13.11 12.42 -24.01
CA THR A 304 14.45 12.12 -24.51
C THR A 304 15.15 11.16 -23.55
N ILE A 305 15.57 10.01 -24.04
CA ILE A 305 16.24 8.99 -23.23
C ILE A 305 17.74 8.99 -23.52
N ILE A 306 18.53 9.18 -22.46
CA ILE A 306 19.98 9.03 -22.49
C ILE A 306 20.34 7.73 -21.79
N ARG A 307 21.06 6.84 -22.48
CA ARG A 307 21.50 5.56 -21.92
C ARG A 307 22.96 5.57 -21.53
N TYR A 308 23.25 4.96 -20.39
CA TYR A 308 24.58 4.70 -19.84
C TYR A 308 24.81 3.18 -19.74
N PRO A 309 25.22 2.49 -20.82
CA PRO A 309 25.33 1.03 -20.82
C PRO A 309 26.28 0.48 -19.76
N HIS A 310 27.25 1.27 -19.36
CA HIS A 310 28.31 0.89 -18.38
C HIS A 310 28.21 1.66 -17.06
N GLY A 311 27.08 2.33 -16.80
CA GLY A 311 26.86 3.16 -15.62
C GLY A 311 27.45 4.57 -15.76
N VAL A 312 27.10 5.47 -14.84
CA VAL A 312 27.59 6.85 -14.80
C VAL A 312 28.93 6.88 -14.02
N PRO A 313 30.02 7.49 -14.53
CA PRO A 313 30.11 8.45 -15.65
C PRO A 313 30.57 7.82 -16.98
N GLY A 314 30.22 6.58 -17.29
CA GLY A 314 30.63 5.92 -18.53
C GLY A 314 30.10 6.58 -19.81
N GLU A 315 30.40 5.97 -20.96
CA GLU A 315 29.88 6.42 -22.24
C GLU A 315 28.35 6.46 -22.26
N SER A 316 27.79 7.48 -22.89
CA SER A 316 26.36 7.65 -23.01
C SER A 316 25.95 7.91 -24.46
N PHE A 317 24.71 7.54 -24.79
CA PHE A 317 24.13 7.85 -26.09
C PHE A 317 22.66 8.19 -25.99
N TYR A 318 22.18 8.99 -26.92
CA TYR A 318 20.76 9.29 -27.06
C TYR A 318 20.08 8.11 -27.77
N GLN A 319 19.07 7.56 -27.16
CA GLN A 319 18.23 6.56 -27.81
C GLN A 319 17.22 7.26 -28.73
N LYS A 320 17.49 7.22 -30.04
CA LYS A 320 16.63 7.87 -31.06
C LYS A 320 15.45 6.99 -31.45
N ASN A 321 15.63 5.67 -31.46
CA ASN A 321 14.58 4.71 -31.84
C ASN A 321 14.30 3.77 -30.68
N TYR A 322 13.05 3.39 -30.53
CA TYR A 322 12.67 2.33 -29.61
C TYR A 322 13.03 0.95 -30.21
N PRO A 323 13.43 -0.04 -29.40
CA PRO A 323 13.65 -1.41 -29.89
C PRO A 323 12.33 -2.05 -30.36
N ASP A 324 12.41 -3.06 -31.23
CA ASP A 324 11.25 -3.72 -31.85
C ASP A 324 10.25 -4.36 -30.86
N ASN A 325 10.69 -4.66 -29.64
CA ASN A 325 9.85 -5.21 -28.57
C ASN A 325 9.41 -4.13 -27.58
N ILE A 326 8.51 -3.26 -28.00
CA ILE A 326 7.93 -2.23 -27.14
C ILE A 326 6.84 -2.84 -26.28
N PRO A 327 6.85 -2.64 -24.95
CA PRO A 327 5.72 -3.07 -24.12
C PRO A 327 4.41 -2.37 -24.51
N ASP A 328 3.29 -3.09 -24.48
CA ASP A 328 1.96 -2.59 -24.89
C ASP A 328 1.50 -1.32 -24.16
N PHE A 329 2.11 -1.01 -23.00
CA PHE A 329 1.79 0.20 -22.23
C PHE A 329 2.61 1.44 -22.66
N VAL A 330 3.51 1.32 -23.64
CA VAL A 330 4.30 2.42 -24.16
C VAL A 330 3.75 2.85 -25.52
N ALA A 331 3.31 4.09 -25.64
CA ALA A 331 2.94 4.69 -26.91
C ALA A 331 4.17 5.34 -27.57
N THR A 332 4.34 5.11 -28.87
CA THR A 332 5.41 5.74 -29.65
C THR A 332 4.81 6.61 -30.75
N TYR A 333 5.48 7.70 -31.08
CA TYR A 333 5.09 8.59 -32.15
C TYR A 333 6.30 8.81 -33.09
N LEU A 334 6.05 8.84 -34.38
CA LEU A 334 7.04 9.31 -35.36
C LEU A 334 7.11 10.83 -35.24
N VAL A 335 8.34 11.35 -35.04
CA VAL A 335 8.64 12.78 -34.99
C VAL A 335 9.45 13.17 -36.21
#